data_562a03a39d39699cfb8334a97dd8209b
#
_entry.id   562a03a39d39699cfb8334a97dd8209b
#
_cell.length_a   1.000
_cell.length_b   1.000
_cell.length_c   1.000
_cell.angle_alpha   90.00
_cell.angle_beta   90.00
_cell.angle_gamma   90.00
#
_symmetry.space_group_name_H-M   'P 1'
#
loop_
_entity.id
_entity.type
_entity.pdbx_description
1 polymer ?
#
loop_
_entity_poly.entity_id
_entity_poly.type
_entity_poly.pdbx_seq_one_letter_code
_entity_poly.pdbx_strand_id
1 'polypeptide(L)'
;MIRRLCFKFTCADVFELLPELEKKGEQYDVVILDPPAFTKSRSSIKNAVKGYREINLRGMKLVKDNGFLVTCSCSHFMDPELFAKTIREAAHGAHKRLRQVEFKTQAPDHPILWAAEESYYLKFYIFQVCEEL
;
A
#
# COMPACT_ATOMS: atom_id res chain seq x y z
N MET A 1 29.17 16.57 -8.17
CA MET A 1 29.41 15.15 -7.76
C MET A 1 28.22 14.31 -8.21
N ILE A 2 28.45 13.37 -9.10
CA ILE A 2 27.41 12.43 -9.53
C ILE A 2 27.30 11.37 -8.41
N ARG A 3 26.20 11.38 -7.65
CA ARG A 3 25.91 10.27 -6.73
C ARG A 3 25.64 9.03 -7.58
N ARG A 4 26.40 7.97 -7.36
CA ARG A 4 26.08 6.68 -7.97
C ARG A 4 24.72 6.22 -7.42
N LEU A 5 23.75 6.07 -8.31
CA LEU A 5 22.51 5.40 -7.97
C LEU A 5 22.83 3.95 -7.66
N CYS A 6 22.50 3.52 -6.45
CA CYS A 6 22.68 2.14 -6.04
C CYS A 6 21.32 1.45 -6.08
N PHE A 7 21.19 0.43 -6.92
CA PHE A 7 20.01 -0.42 -7.00
C PHE A 7 20.30 -1.77 -6.38
N LYS A 8 19.39 -2.24 -5.55
CA LYS A 8 19.42 -3.59 -5.01
C LYS A 8 18.09 -4.28 -5.31
N PHE A 9 18.16 -5.44 -5.91
CA PHE A 9 17.00 -6.29 -6.16
C PHE A 9 17.05 -7.49 -5.23
N THR A 10 15.92 -7.80 -4.58
CA THR A 10 15.79 -8.94 -3.69
C THR A 10 14.54 -9.72 -4.08
N CYS A 11 14.69 -11.01 -4.37
CA CYS A 11 13.58 -11.91 -4.57
C CYS A 11 13.25 -12.59 -3.23
N ALA A 12 12.09 -12.28 -2.67
CA ALA A 12 11.66 -12.82 -1.37
C ALA A 12 10.15 -12.75 -1.23
N ASP A 13 9.60 -13.53 -0.29
CA ASP A 13 8.23 -13.35 0.17
C ASP A 13 8.15 -12.08 1.01
N VAL A 14 7.33 -11.12 0.59
CA VAL A 14 7.20 -9.83 1.28
C VAL A 14 6.62 -9.96 2.69
N PHE A 15 5.79 -10.96 2.94
CA PHE A 15 5.24 -11.19 4.28
C PHE A 15 6.27 -11.72 5.28
N GLU A 16 7.40 -12.26 4.79
CA GLU A 16 8.56 -12.63 5.59
C GLU A 16 9.60 -11.50 5.63
N LEU A 17 9.85 -10.87 4.48
CA LEU A 17 10.86 -9.82 4.33
C LEU A 17 10.56 -8.57 5.13
N LEU A 18 9.31 -8.07 5.08
CA LEU A 18 8.97 -6.80 5.75
C LEU A 18 9.15 -6.88 7.28
N PRO A 19 8.70 -7.95 7.98
CA PRO A 19 9.01 -8.12 9.40
C PRO A 19 10.52 -8.22 9.70
N GLU A 20 11.28 -8.86 8.82
CA GLU A 20 12.73 -8.95 8.97
C GLU A 20 13.42 -7.58 8.88
N LEU A 21 13.03 -6.76 7.90
CA LEU A 21 13.55 -5.40 7.75
C LEU A 21 13.18 -4.53 8.96
N GLU A 22 11.96 -4.68 9.48
CA GLU A 22 11.52 -4.00 10.72
C GLU A 22 12.41 -4.38 11.91
N LYS A 23 12.70 -5.68 12.11
CA LYS A 23 13.59 -6.16 13.19
C LYS A 23 15.01 -5.63 13.07
N LYS A 24 15.50 -5.43 11.85
CA LYS A 24 16.81 -4.83 11.57
C LYS A 24 16.84 -3.33 11.78
N GLY A 25 15.71 -2.70 12.04
CA GLY A 25 15.58 -1.23 12.19
C GLY A 25 15.73 -0.47 10.89
N GLU A 26 15.51 -1.12 9.74
CA GLU A 26 15.57 -0.46 8.45
C GLU A 26 14.47 0.61 8.32
N GLN A 27 14.85 1.76 7.77
CA GLN A 27 13.96 2.91 7.55
C GLN A 27 14.20 3.51 6.18
N TYR A 28 13.11 3.89 5.50
CA TYR A 28 13.15 4.40 4.13
C TYR A 28 12.42 5.74 4.03
N ASP A 29 12.88 6.61 3.17
CA ASP A 29 12.22 7.89 2.88
C ASP A 29 10.89 7.69 2.15
N VAL A 30 10.84 6.68 1.28
CA VAL A 30 9.65 6.29 0.51
C VAL A 30 9.52 4.77 0.49
N VAL A 31 8.33 4.28 0.77
CA VAL A 31 7.96 2.87 0.61
C VAL A 31 6.81 2.80 -0.40
N ILE A 32 6.96 1.96 -1.41
CA ILE A 32 5.95 1.72 -2.45
C ILE A 32 5.43 0.29 -2.33
N LEU A 33 4.13 0.15 -2.12
CA LEU A 33 3.43 -1.13 -2.03
C LEU A 33 2.51 -1.29 -3.23
N ASP A 34 2.91 -2.17 -4.14
CA ASP A 34 2.15 -2.51 -5.35
C ASP A 34 1.93 -4.03 -5.41
N PRO A 35 1.10 -4.57 -4.50
CA PRO A 35 0.86 -6.00 -4.45
C PRO A 35 -0.03 -6.46 -5.60
N PRO A 36 0.01 -7.76 -5.96
CA PRO A 36 -0.98 -8.34 -6.85
C PRO A 36 -2.38 -8.25 -6.22
N ALA A 37 -3.41 -8.44 -7.02
CA ALA A 37 -4.77 -8.58 -6.51
C ALA A 37 -4.84 -9.80 -5.56
N PHE A 38 -5.02 -9.54 -4.26
CA PHE A 38 -5.15 -10.60 -3.25
C PHE A 38 -6.48 -11.34 -3.32
N THR A 39 -7.45 -10.82 -4.08
CA THR A 39 -8.72 -11.50 -4.29
C THR A 39 -9.10 -11.49 -5.76
N LYS A 40 -9.57 -12.65 -6.22
CA LYS A 40 -10.13 -12.85 -7.55
C LYS A 40 -11.64 -13.17 -7.49
N SER A 41 -12.23 -13.18 -6.29
CA SER A 41 -13.64 -13.49 -6.06
C SER A 41 -14.15 -12.79 -4.81
N ARG A 42 -15.49 -12.60 -4.74
CA ARG A 42 -16.13 -12.05 -3.55
C ARG A 42 -15.96 -12.94 -2.30
N SER A 43 -15.86 -14.25 -2.47
CA SER A 43 -15.69 -15.20 -1.36
C SER A 43 -14.34 -15.08 -0.65
N SER A 44 -13.32 -14.55 -1.32
CA SER A 44 -11.97 -14.37 -0.78
C SER A 44 -11.67 -12.96 -0.26
N ILE A 45 -12.66 -12.05 -0.23
CA ILE A 45 -12.48 -10.66 0.22
C ILE A 45 -11.90 -10.58 1.64
N LYS A 46 -12.37 -11.39 2.59
CA LYS A 46 -11.88 -11.38 3.96
C LYS A 46 -10.38 -11.66 4.06
N ASN A 47 -9.91 -12.63 3.27
CA ASN A 47 -8.47 -12.97 3.22
C ASN A 47 -7.66 -11.86 2.54
N ALA A 48 -8.23 -11.24 1.50
CA ALA A 48 -7.61 -10.09 0.83
C ALA A 48 -7.45 -8.91 1.78
N VAL A 49 -8.48 -8.57 2.56
CA VAL A 49 -8.42 -7.50 3.58
C VAL A 49 -7.28 -7.75 4.57
N LYS A 50 -7.12 -8.99 5.04
CA LYS A 50 -6.00 -9.36 5.92
C LYS A 50 -4.64 -9.12 5.25
N GLY A 51 -4.48 -9.55 4.00
CA GLY A 51 -3.26 -9.35 3.24
C GLY A 51 -2.93 -7.87 3.02
N TYR A 52 -3.89 -7.08 2.57
CA TYR A 52 -3.71 -5.64 2.37
C TYR A 52 -3.43 -4.91 3.70
N ARG A 53 -4.10 -5.29 4.78
CA ARG A 53 -3.85 -4.70 6.10
C ARG A 53 -2.43 -5.01 6.57
N GLU A 54 -2.00 -6.25 6.49
CA GLU A 54 -0.67 -6.67 6.93
C GLU A 54 0.44 -5.98 6.14
N ILE A 55 0.37 -5.97 4.80
CA ILE A 55 1.40 -5.34 3.97
C ILE A 55 1.48 -3.83 4.22
N ASN A 56 0.34 -3.16 4.39
CA ASN A 56 0.31 -1.73 4.67
C ASN A 56 0.84 -1.43 6.08
N LEU A 57 0.45 -2.21 7.09
CA LEU A 57 0.96 -2.06 8.46
C LEU A 57 2.48 -2.19 8.49
N ARG A 58 3.03 -3.24 7.88
CA ARG A 58 4.48 -3.47 7.83
C ARG A 58 5.20 -2.40 7.03
N GLY A 59 4.64 -2.03 5.87
CA GLY A 59 5.21 -0.97 5.04
C GLY A 59 5.28 0.37 5.77
N MET A 60 4.23 0.75 6.49
CA MET A 60 4.21 2.00 7.28
C MET A 60 5.30 2.05 8.35
N LYS A 61 5.59 0.92 8.99
CA LYS A 61 6.64 0.84 10.01
C LYS A 61 8.05 1.02 9.45
N LEU A 62 8.23 0.80 8.15
CA LEU A 62 9.50 1.00 7.45
C LEU A 62 9.67 2.43 6.92
N VAL A 63 8.65 3.27 6.99
CA VAL A 63 8.74 4.66 6.55
C VAL A 63 9.31 5.51 7.69
N LYS A 64 10.32 6.33 7.38
CA LYS A 64 10.83 7.34 8.32
C LYS A 64 9.71 8.31 8.72
N ASP A 65 9.78 8.86 9.91
CA ASP A 65 8.87 9.94 10.31
C ASP A 65 8.87 11.07 9.28
N ASN A 66 7.68 11.47 8.84
CA ASN A 66 7.45 12.42 7.73
C ASN A 66 7.87 11.93 6.34
N GLY A 67 8.23 10.66 6.18
CA GLY A 67 8.42 10.01 4.89
C GLY A 67 7.08 9.69 4.20
N PHE A 68 7.16 9.00 3.06
CA PHE A 68 5.99 8.77 2.21
C PHE A 68 5.72 7.27 2.00
N LEU A 69 4.45 6.93 2.06
CA LEU A 69 3.92 5.63 1.66
C LEU A 69 3.11 5.80 0.38
N VAL A 70 3.46 5.04 -0.65
CA VAL A 70 2.63 4.85 -1.83
C VAL A 70 2.00 3.47 -1.72
N THR A 71 0.69 3.38 -1.79
CA THR A 71 -0.01 2.10 -1.69
C THR A 71 -1.16 2.03 -2.66
N CYS A 72 -1.34 0.88 -3.29
CA CYS A 72 -2.38 0.68 -4.28
C CYS A 72 -3.02 -0.71 -4.19
N SER A 73 -4.20 -0.80 -4.77
CA SER A 73 -4.92 -2.05 -5.02
C SER A 73 -5.48 -2.03 -6.44
N CYS A 74 -5.20 -3.08 -7.19
CA CYS A 74 -5.74 -3.29 -8.54
C CYS A 74 -6.94 -4.24 -8.56
N SER A 75 -7.46 -4.66 -7.41
CA SER A 75 -8.62 -5.54 -7.32
C SER A 75 -9.92 -4.74 -7.33
N HIS A 76 -10.83 -5.02 -8.29
CA HIS A 76 -12.15 -4.39 -8.30
C HIS A 76 -13.04 -4.86 -7.13
N PHE A 77 -12.77 -6.03 -6.52
CA PHE A 77 -13.47 -6.51 -5.32
C PHE A 77 -13.08 -5.74 -4.05
N MET A 78 -11.92 -5.10 -4.06
CA MET A 78 -11.48 -4.19 -3.02
C MET A 78 -11.93 -2.77 -3.40
N ASP A 79 -13.18 -2.44 -3.10
CA ASP A 79 -13.71 -1.11 -3.42
C ASP A 79 -12.97 0.01 -2.65
N PRO A 80 -13.12 1.28 -3.08
CA PRO A 80 -12.40 2.40 -2.46
C PRO A 80 -12.66 2.56 -0.96
N GLU A 81 -13.89 2.36 -0.50
CA GLU A 81 -14.23 2.47 0.92
C GLU A 81 -13.57 1.38 1.75
N LEU A 82 -13.64 0.14 1.28
CA LEU A 82 -13.02 -1.01 1.94
C LEU A 82 -11.50 -0.86 1.99
N PHE A 83 -10.89 -0.42 0.90
CA PHE A 83 -9.45 -0.18 0.84
C PHE A 83 -9.04 0.94 1.81
N ALA A 84 -9.75 2.07 1.82
CA ALA A 84 -9.49 3.16 2.76
C ALA A 84 -9.65 2.72 4.22
N LYS A 85 -10.69 1.94 4.54
CA LYS A 85 -10.89 1.36 5.87
C LYS A 85 -9.73 0.46 6.27
N THR A 86 -9.30 -0.41 5.36
CA THR A 86 -8.18 -1.34 5.58
C THR A 86 -6.88 -0.61 5.88
N ILE A 87 -6.60 0.48 5.14
CA ILE A 87 -5.43 1.33 5.38
C ILE A 87 -5.51 2.04 6.74
N ARG A 88 -6.68 2.56 7.14
CA ARG A 88 -6.86 3.18 8.46
C ARG A 88 -6.61 2.18 9.60
N GLU A 89 -7.11 0.97 9.47
CA GLU A 89 -6.86 -0.10 10.45
C GLU A 89 -5.38 -0.47 10.53
N ALA A 90 -4.70 -0.51 9.38
CA ALA A 90 -3.26 -0.73 9.32
C ALA A 90 -2.47 0.39 10.01
N ALA A 91 -2.84 1.65 9.76
CA ALA A 91 -2.21 2.81 10.39
C ALA A 91 -2.38 2.79 11.91
N HIS A 92 -3.59 2.49 12.38
CA HIS A 92 -3.86 2.33 13.81
C HIS A 92 -2.99 1.23 14.42
N GLY A 93 -2.91 0.07 13.78
CA GLY A 93 -2.07 -1.04 14.23
C GLY A 93 -0.56 -0.75 14.19
N ALA A 94 -0.14 0.12 13.29
CA ALA A 94 1.26 0.55 13.17
C ALA A 94 1.62 1.73 14.10
N HIS A 95 0.64 2.31 14.80
CA HIS A 95 0.79 3.54 15.59
C HIS A 95 1.31 4.70 14.75
N LYS A 96 0.75 4.87 13.55
CA LYS A 96 1.11 5.93 12.61
C LYS A 96 -0.10 6.80 12.29
N ARG A 97 0.19 8.07 11.98
CA ARG A 97 -0.80 9.01 11.42
C ARG A 97 -0.50 9.22 9.95
N LEU A 98 -1.53 9.23 9.15
CA LEU A 98 -1.44 9.41 7.70
C LEU A 98 -2.01 10.77 7.30
N ARG A 99 -1.27 11.50 6.48
CA ARG A 99 -1.75 12.67 5.75
C ARG A 99 -1.89 12.29 4.29
N GLN A 100 -3.11 12.31 3.76
CA GLN A 100 -3.32 12.03 2.35
C GLN A 100 -2.77 13.17 1.49
N VAL A 101 -1.82 12.83 0.63
CA VAL A 101 -1.23 13.76 -0.34
C VAL A 101 -1.95 13.66 -1.67
N GLU A 102 -2.23 12.43 -2.11
CA GLU A 102 -2.83 12.16 -3.41
C GLU A 102 -3.73 10.93 -3.36
N PHE A 103 -4.80 10.95 -4.15
CA PHE A 103 -5.60 9.79 -4.50
C PHE A 103 -5.85 9.81 -6.00
N LYS A 104 -5.52 8.71 -6.67
CA LYS A 104 -5.75 8.56 -8.11
C LYS A 104 -6.36 7.20 -8.43
N THR A 105 -7.01 7.17 -9.57
CA THR A 105 -7.52 5.97 -10.23
C THR A 105 -6.61 5.64 -11.42
N GLN A 106 -7.03 4.71 -12.25
CA GLN A 106 -6.29 4.33 -13.45
C GLN A 106 -6.13 5.50 -14.44
N ALA A 107 -5.11 5.39 -15.28
CA ALA A 107 -4.80 6.38 -16.30
C ALA A 107 -5.90 6.47 -17.38
N PRO A 108 -6.00 7.58 -18.14
CA PRO A 108 -7.05 7.80 -19.14
C PRO A 108 -7.10 6.78 -20.28
N ASP A 109 -6.00 6.07 -20.56
CA ASP A 109 -5.94 4.97 -21.53
C ASP A 109 -6.62 3.69 -21.03
N HIS A 110 -6.97 3.63 -19.75
CA HIS A 110 -7.78 2.60 -19.11
C HIS A 110 -9.03 3.24 -18.49
N PRO A 111 -10.02 3.65 -19.32
CA PRO A 111 -11.15 4.43 -18.81
C PRO A 111 -12.06 3.63 -17.87
N ILE A 112 -12.64 4.32 -16.89
CA ILE A 112 -13.69 3.76 -16.06
C ILE A 112 -15.02 3.88 -16.82
N LEU A 113 -15.60 2.72 -17.15
CA LEU A 113 -16.90 2.64 -17.84
C LEU A 113 -18.02 2.61 -16.78
N TRP A 114 -18.88 3.60 -16.77
CA TRP A 114 -19.93 3.72 -15.75
C TRP A 114 -20.96 2.59 -15.81
N ALA A 115 -21.12 1.96 -16.97
CA ALA A 115 -21.99 0.78 -17.14
C ALA A 115 -21.33 -0.53 -16.73
N ALA A 116 -20.04 -0.52 -16.37
CA ALA A 116 -19.24 -1.70 -16.04
C ALA A 116 -18.37 -1.42 -14.80
N GLU A 117 -18.90 -1.76 -13.62
CA GLU A 117 -18.21 -1.51 -12.33
C GLU A 117 -16.83 -2.17 -12.27
N GLU A 118 -16.66 -3.33 -12.89
CA GLU A 118 -15.38 -4.05 -12.95
C GLU A 118 -14.27 -3.29 -13.69
N SER A 119 -14.63 -2.29 -14.48
CA SER A 119 -13.64 -1.42 -15.14
C SER A 119 -12.94 -0.48 -14.17
N TYR A 120 -13.52 -0.21 -12.99
CA TYR A 120 -12.89 0.55 -11.92
C TYR A 120 -12.10 -0.40 -11.01
N TYR A 121 -10.80 -0.49 -11.23
CA TYR A 121 -9.98 -1.45 -10.50
C TYR A 121 -8.84 -0.80 -9.70
N LEU A 122 -8.29 0.34 -10.12
CA LEU A 122 -7.13 0.93 -9.47
C LEU A 122 -7.51 1.98 -8.43
N LYS A 123 -7.08 1.78 -7.21
CA LYS A 123 -7.04 2.74 -6.11
C LYS A 123 -5.58 2.97 -5.76
N PHE A 124 -5.13 4.20 -5.86
CA PHE A 124 -3.75 4.61 -5.66
C PHE A 124 -3.70 5.77 -4.68
N TYR A 125 -2.96 5.61 -3.58
CA TYR A 125 -2.75 6.63 -2.57
C TYR A 125 -1.29 6.98 -2.40
N ILE A 126 -1.03 8.25 -2.14
CA ILE A 126 0.22 8.74 -1.56
C ILE A 126 -0.12 9.34 -0.20
N PHE A 127 0.54 8.83 0.85
CA PHE A 127 0.42 9.35 2.20
C PHE A 127 1.77 9.85 2.71
N GLN A 128 1.77 10.96 3.44
CA GLN A 128 2.86 11.26 4.36
C GLN A 128 2.60 10.51 5.66
N VAL A 129 3.60 9.78 6.14
CA VAL A 129 3.52 8.98 7.35
C VAL A 129 4.18 9.72 8.49
N CYS A 130 3.44 9.92 9.59
CA CYS A 130 3.92 10.63 10.75
C CYS A 130 3.81 9.74 11.99
N GLU A 131 4.73 9.92 12.94
CA GLU A 131 4.62 9.27 14.24
C GLU A 131 3.34 9.69 14.96
N GLU A 132 2.77 8.78 15.74
CA GLU A 132 1.68 9.08 16.65
C GLU A 132 2.20 9.95 17.80
N LEU A 133 1.46 10.99 18.15
CA LEU A 133 1.83 11.87 19.26
C LEU A 133 1.64 11.19 20.61
#